data_eceb1d7716f25cb0d8324e7ae41d58d1
#
_entry.id   eceb1d7716f25cb0d8324e7ae41d58d1
#
_cell.length_a   1.000
_cell.length_b   1.000
_cell.length_c   1.000
_cell.angle_alpha   90.00
_cell.angle_beta   90.00
_cell.angle_gamma   90.00
#
_symmetry.space_group_name_H-M   'P 1'
#
loop_
_entity.id
_entity.type
_entity.pdbx_description
1 polymer ?
#
loop_
_entity_poly.entity_id
_entity_poly.type
_entity_poly.pdbx_seq_one_letter_code
_entity_poly.pdbx_strand_id
1 'polypeptide(L)'
;MPVLTCTTDYGLKDPYAAMLRGRLMTRFPGWRIEDISHNISKFDLLEAIYVVKTAYSFFPPGSLHLVDVGFSPIFGQFTVTTYCVTRMDGHWFILPDKDGLIPQLSQAIGHPVQRYPFTVPQPMPGFQILNWLDGPVGMLIQSIESNPGLEIAPEPWTAPVPDQSARWFEEPTVIDGVLVGKVVYADHYGNLHSNITRQVLDQFANGNAIHILLKSVRSNENKVEKIHGHYHAVQDNDLVLLYNAGGYLQIALAQDHAYNLLGLRVNDRVMIERIG
;
A
#
# COMPACT_ATOMS: atom_id res chain seq x y z
N MET A 1 -8.51 8.20 21.76
CA MET A 1 -7.07 7.95 21.85
C MET A 1 -6.54 7.94 20.42
N PRO A 2 -5.58 8.77 20.09
CA PRO A 2 -5.02 8.80 18.72
C PRO A 2 -4.34 7.49 18.39
N VAL A 3 -4.31 7.13 17.11
CA VAL A 3 -3.76 5.86 16.63
C VAL A 3 -2.53 6.14 15.77
N LEU A 4 -1.45 5.39 16.04
CA LEU A 4 -0.27 5.32 15.19
C LEU A 4 -0.17 3.90 14.65
N THR A 5 -0.11 3.77 13.32
CA THR A 5 0.07 2.46 12.69
C THR A 5 1.47 2.28 12.14
N CYS A 6 1.94 1.04 12.10
CA CYS A 6 3.26 0.69 11.54
C CYS A 6 3.10 -0.23 10.33
N THR A 7 3.81 0.12 9.25
CA THR A 7 3.97 -0.73 8.06
C THR A 7 5.46 -0.79 7.72
N THR A 8 6.06 -1.99 7.75
CA THR A 8 7.49 -2.16 7.52
C THR A 8 7.82 -3.47 6.80
N ASP A 9 9.03 -3.59 6.30
CA ASP A 9 9.61 -4.83 5.73
C ASP A 9 10.57 -5.55 6.69
N TYR A 10 10.43 -5.30 8.00
CA TYR A 10 11.34 -5.83 9.03
C TYR A 10 11.15 -7.31 9.32
N GLY A 11 9.98 -7.87 8.99
CA GLY A 11 9.56 -9.21 9.38
C GLY A 11 9.23 -9.32 10.86
N LEU A 12 8.81 -10.52 11.26
CA LEU A 12 8.46 -10.85 12.65
C LEU A 12 9.44 -11.84 13.30
N LYS A 13 10.44 -12.31 12.54
CA LYS A 13 11.44 -13.26 13.05
C LYS A 13 12.48 -12.57 13.96
N ASP A 14 12.88 -11.37 13.57
CA ASP A 14 13.91 -10.58 14.25
C ASP A 14 13.28 -9.57 15.21
N PRO A 15 14.04 -8.98 16.15
CA PRO A 15 13.47 -8.11 17.16
C PRO A 15 13.06 -6.71 16.66
N TYR A 16 13.30 -6.35 15.40
CA TYR A 16 13.19 -4.98 14.90
C TYR A 16 11.76 -4.41 15.03
N ALA A 17 10.74 -5.18 14.67
CA ALA A 17 9.34 -4.77 14.83
C ALA A 17 8.97 -4.54 16.30
N ALA A 18 9.43 -5.42 17.19
CA ALA A 18 9.22 -5.29 18.64
C ALA A 18 9.97 -4.07 19.22
N MET A 19 11.20 -3.81 18.76
CA MET A 19 11.98 -2.63 19.16
C MET A 19 11.28 -1.33 18.75
N LEU A 20 10.80 -1.26 17.51
CA LEU A 20 10.03 -0.11 17.02
C LEU A 20 8.81 0.13 17.91
N ARG A 21 8.00 -0.89 18.10
CA ARG A 21 6.77 -0.82 18.90
C ARG A 21 7.06 -0.42 20.35
N GLY A 22 8.02 -1.05 21.00
CA GLY A 22 8.42 -0.72 22.37
C GLY A 22 8.92 0.73 22.51
N ARG A 23 9.66 1.22 21.51
CA ARG A 23 10.11 2.63 21.48
C ARG A 23 8.94 3.59 21.34
N LEU A 24 8.00 3.31 20.40
CA LEU A 24 6.80 4.12 20.21
C LEU A 24 5.93 4.16 21.48
N MET A 25 5.67 3.02 22.09
CA MET A 25 4.88 2.92 23.33
C MET A 25 5.54 3.69 24.50
N THR A 26 6.86 3.64 24.61
CA THR A 26 7.60 4.37 25.64
C THR A 26 7.57 5.88 25.38
N ARG A 27 7.71 6.28 24.12
CA ARG A 27 7.82 7.69 23.75
C ARG A 27 6.47 8.39 23.68
N PHE A 28 5.43 7.68 23.28
CA PHE A 28 4.09 8.21 23.05
C PHE A 28 3.01 7.42 23.79
N PRO A 29 3.03 7.41 25.13
CA PRO A 29 2.15 6.57 25.95
C PRO A 29 0.66 6.91 25.79
N GLY A 30 0.33 8.10 25.26
CA GLY A 30 -1.04 8.53 24.94
C GLY A 30 -1.58 7.98 23.62
N TRP A 31 -0.74 7.30 22.82
CA TRP A 31 -1.11 6.79 21.50
C TRP A 31 -1.32 5.28 21.53
N ARG A 32 -2.32 4.84 20.80
CA ARG A 32 -2.51 3.42 20.52
C ARG A 32 -1.61 3.04 19.34
N ILE A 33 -0.73 2.06 19.56
CA ILE A 33 0.19 1.58 18.52
C ILE A 33 -0.38 0.30 17.95
N GLU A 34 -0.61 0.30 16.63
CA GLU A 34 -1.16 -0.84 15.89
C GLU A 34 -0.26 -1.19 14.71
N ASP A 35 -0.21 -2.45 14.34
CA ASP A 35 0.54 -2.90 13.17
C ASP A 35 -0.41 -3.10 11.99
N ILE A 36 -0.12 -2.49 10.84
CA ILE A 36 -0.76 -2.88 9.59
C ILE A 36 -0.04 -4.13 9.06
N SER A 37 1.28 -4.05 8.88
CA SER A 37 2.10 -5.20 8.52
C SER A 37 3.57 -4.93 8.81
N HIS A 38 4.29 -5.97 9.25
CA HIS A 38 5.75 -5.99 9.28
C HIS A 38 6.34 -6.98 8.26
N ASN A 39 5.48 -7.60 7.45
CA ASN A 39 5.86 -8.64 6.49
C ASN A 39 5.77 -8.16 5.03
N ILE A 40 5.92 -6.86 4.79
CA ILE A 40 6.11 -6.36 3.42
C ILE A 40 7.36 -7.04 2.85
N SER A 41 7.32 -7.46 1.61
CA SER A 41 8.49 -7.99 0.91
C SER A 41 9.63 -6.97 0.95
N LYS A 42 10.85 -7.45 1.17
CA LYS A 42 12.01 -6.57 1.40
C LYS A 42 12.15 -5.57 0.25
N PHE A 43 12.16 -4.30 0.59
CA PHE A 43 12.33 -3.17 -0.33
C PHE A 43 11.21 -3.00 -1.37
N ASP A 44 10.07 -3.68 -1.21
CA ASP A 44 8.95 -3.59 -2.14
C ASP A 44 8.00 -2.43 -1.77
N LEU A 45 8.23 -1.30 -2.42
CA LEU A 45 7.45 -0.08 -2.22
C LEU A 45 6.02 -0.22 -2.78
N LEU A 46 5.83 -0.99 -3.84
CA LEU A 46 4.50 -1.18 -4.45
C LEU A 46 3.61 -2.02 -3.54
N GLU A 47 4.15 -3.07 -2.95
CA GLU A 47 3.45 -3.85 -1.94
C GLU A 47 3.09 -2.98 -0.72
N ALA A 48 4.03 -2.14 -0.25
CA ALA A 48 3.77 -1.22 0.85
C ALA A 48 2.61 -0.26 0.55
N ILE A 49 2.59 0.35 -0.66
CA ILE A 49 1.50 1.21 -1.11
C ILE A 49 0.17 0.46 -1.11
N TYR A 50 0.15 -0.72 -1.69
CA TYR A 50 -1.06 -1.54 -1.77
C TYR A 50 -1.61 -1.85 -0.37
N VAL A 51 -0.76 -2.32 0.53
CA VAL A 51 -1.14 -2.69 1.91
C VAL A 51 -1.63 -1.48 2.69
N VAL A 52 -0.89 -0.36 2.67
CA VAL A 52 -1.29 0.88 3.35
C VAL A 52 -2.60 1.41 2.79
N LYS A 53 -2.70 1.54 1.46
CA LYS A 53 -3.90 2.03 0.78
C LYS A 53 -5.14 1.20 1.09
N THR A 54 -5.00 -0.11 1.20
CA THR A 54 -6.13 -1.00 1.50
C THR A 54 -6.57 -0.91 2.97
N ALA A 55 -5.66 -0.55 3.89
CA ALA A 55 -5.91 -0.60 5.32
C ALA A 55 -6.18 0.77 5.98
N TYR A 56 -5.57 1.87 5.49
CA TYR A 56 -5.55 3.14 6.23
C TYR A 56 -6.95 3.67 6.58
N SER A 57 -7.91 3.56 5.67
CA SER A 57 -9.27 4.10 5.83
C SER A 57 -10.14 3.35 6.85
N PHE A 58 -9.68 2.20 7.33
CA PHE A 58 -10.33 1.48 8.43
C PHE A 58 -9.93 2.02 9.81
N PHE A 59 -8.92 2.89 9.87
CA PHE A 59 -8.51 3.57 11.08
C PHE A 59 -9.26 4.90 11.24
N PRO A 60 -9.40 5.42 12.47
CA PRO A 60 -10.05 6.70 12.69
C PRO A 60 -9.37 7.84 11.95
N PRO A 61 -10.12 8.82 11.40
CA PRO A 61 -9.54 10.05 10.86
C PRO A 61 -8.59 10.71 11.88
N GLY A 62 -7.50 11.28 11.39
CA GLY A 62 -6.43 11.83 12.22
C GLY A 62 -5.39 10.80 12.67
N SER A 63 -5.53 9.52 12.33
CA SER A 63 -4.49 8.52 12.57
C SER A 63 -3.19 8.88 11.84
N LEU A 64 -2.07 8.50 12.45
CA LEU A 64 -0.73 8.64 11.88
C LEU A 64 -0.23 7.29 11.39
N HIS A 65 0.10 7.19 10.10
CA HIS A 65 0.62 5.99 9.46
C HIS A 65 2.12 6.12 9.24
N LEU A 66 2.89 5.35 10.00
CA LEU A 66 4.35 5.25 9.85
C LEU A 66 4.66 4.11 8.88
N VAL A 67 5.26 4.45 7.75
CA VAL A 67 5.69 3.49 6.72
C VAL A 67 7.21 3.52 6.64
N ASP A 68 7.87 2.40 6.88
CA ASP A 68 9.32 2.30 6.77
C ASP A 68 9.72 1.03 6.00
N VAL A 69 9.72 1.19 4.67
CA VAL A 69 10.01 0.14 3.70
C VAL A 69 11.02 0.68 2.68
N GLY A 70 11.86 -0.19 2.16
CA GLY A 70 12.70 0.14 1.01
C GLY A 70 14.03 0.80 1.34
N PHE A 71 14.49 0.70 2.59
CA PHE A 71 15.84 1.14 2.94
C PHE A 71 16.88 0.12 2.43
N SER A 72 17.38 0.33 1.21
CA SER A 72 18.58 -0.36 0.73
C SER A 72 19.74 0.64 0.65
N PRO A 73 20.79 0.51 1.47
CA PRO A 73 21.99 1.26 1.22
C PRO A 73 22.57 0.78 -0.12
N ILE A 74 22.57 1.62 -1.13
CA ILE A 74 23.36 1.36 -2.34
C ILE A 74 24.81 1.32 -1.86
N PHE A 75 25.48 0.20 -2.07
CA PHE A 75 26.88 -0.03 -1.68
C PHE A 75 27.74 1.18 -2.11
N GLY A 76 28.38 1.84 -1.11
CA GLY A 76 29.33 2.92 -1.32
C GLY A 76 28.77 4.35 -1.38
N GLN A 77 27.46 4.56 -1.32
CA GLN A 77 26.88 5.91 -1.19
C GLN A 77 26.07 5.97 0.12
N PHE A 78 26.62 6.63 1.13
CA PHE A 78 25.84 7.07 2.29
C PHE A 78 24.92 8.20 1.85
N THR A 79 23.80 7.88 1.25
CA THR A 79 22.82 8.87 0.87
C THR A 79 22.01 9.26 2.10
N VAL A 80 21.85 10.54 2.28
CA VAL A 80 20.93 11.12 3.25
C VAL A 80 19.55 10.51 3.01
N THR A 81 18.99 9.83 4.01
CA THR A 81 17.63 9.35 3.92
C THR A 81 16.69 10.51 4.21
N THR A 82 15.92 10.91 3.22
CA THR A 82 14.87 11.88 3.38
C THR A 82 13.57 11.14 3.65
N TYR A 83 12.87 11.52 4.69
CA TYR A 83 11.49 11.16 4.95
C TYR A 83 10.59 12.34 4.64
N CYS A 84 9.33 12.06 4.48
CA CYS A 84 8.33 13.08 4.26
C CYS A 84 7.14 12.88 5.18
N VAL A 85 6.62 13.98 5.69
CA VAL A 85 5.30 14.03 6.29
C VAL A 85 4.33 14.50 5.22
N THR A 86 3.16 13.93 5.20
CA THR A 86 2.07 14.36 4.34
C THR A 86 0.73 14.07 4.99
N ARG A 87 -0.32 14.77 4.54
CA ARG A 87 -1.69 14.51 4.96
C ARG A 87 -2.54 14.20 3.74
N MET A 88 -3.25 13.09 3.78
CA MET A 88 -4.14 12.63 2.71
C MET A 88 -5.42 12.08 3.34
N ASP A 89 -6.57 12.43 2.80
CA ASP A 89 -7.88 11.92 3.23
C ASP A 89 -8.10 11.98 4.76
N GLY A 90 -7.65 13.06 5.40
CA GLY A 90 -7.78 13.25 6.85
C GLY A 90 -6.79 12.46 7.71
N HIS A 91 -5.88 11.69 7.13
CA HIS A 91 -4.86 10.90 7.81
C HIS A 91 -3.46 11.47 7.60
N TRP A 92 -2.59 11.28 8.59
CA TRP A 92 -1.18 11.64 8.51
C TRP A 92 -0.35 10.45 8.08
N PHE A 93 0.66 10.71 7.25
CA PHE A 93 1.62 9.70 6.78
C PHE A 93 3.03 10.19 6.99
N ILE A 94 3.89 9.32 7.50
CA ILE A 94 5.34 9.49 7.54
C ILE A 94 5.95 8.33 6.78
N LEU A 95 6.68 8.63 5.71
CA LEU A 95 7.24 7.60 4.83
C LEU A 95 8.53 8.09 4.16
N PRO A 96 9.40 7.19 3.68
CA PRO A 96 10.59 7.56 2.94
C PRO A 96 10.23 8.38 1.69
N ASP A 97 10.89 9.52 1.48
CA ASP A 97 10.77 10.31 0.25
C ASP A 97 11.72 9.75 -0.81
N LYS A 98 11.39 8.57 -1.29
CA LYS A 98 12.21 7.79 -2.20
C LYS A 98 11.37 7.19 -3.32
N ASP A 99 11.95 7.12 -4.51
CA ASP A 99 11.43 6.37 -5.66
C ASP A 99 9.95 6.66 -6.00
N GLY A 100 9.47 7.88 -5.69
CA GLY A 100 8.11 8.29 -5.97
C GLY A 100 7.04 7.64 -5.08
N LEU A 101 7.39 7.11 -3.91
CA LEU A 101 6.44 6.45 -2.98
C LEU A 101 5.26 7.34 -2.62
N ILE A 102 5.51 8.62 -2.33
CA ILE A 102 4.46 9.57 -1.92
C ILE A 102 3.51 9.89 -3.08
N PRO A 103 3.99 10.29 -4.27
CA PRO A 103 3.12 10.46 -5.43
C PRO A 103 2.27 9.24 -5.75
N GLN A 104 2.83 8.06 -5.62
CA GLN A 104 2.12 6.81 -5.89
C GLN A 104 1.02 6.53 -4.85
N LEU A 105 1.32 6.74 -3.57
CA LEU A 105 0.31 6.61 -2.51
C LEU A 105 -0.79 7.67 -2.68
N SER A 106 -0.41 8.91 -3.02
CA SER A 106 -1.35 10.00 -3.32
C SER A 106 -2.27 9.63 -4.49
N GLN A 107 -1.72 9.11 -5.58
CA GLN A 107 -2.50 8.62 -6.72
C GLN A 107 -3.43 7.47 -6.32
N ALA A 108 -2.93 6.50 -5.57
CA ALA A 108 -3.70 5.34 -5.12
C ALA A 108 -4.85 5.73 -4.19
N ILE A 109 -4.67 6.73 -3.32
CA ILE A 109 -5.70 7.26 -2.42
C ILE A 109 -6.67 8.19 -3.19
N GLY A 110 -6.22 8.81 -4.29
CA GLY A 110 -7.01 9.78 -5.06
C GLY A 110 -7.01 11.19 -4.45
N HIS A 111 -6.03 11.52 -3.64
CA HIS A 111 -5.89 12.82 -2.97
C HIS A 111 -4.60 13.54 -3.40
N PRO A 112 -4.69 14.80 -3.84
CA PRO A 112 -3.50 15.61 -4.08
C PRO A 112 -2.75 15.82 -2.74
N VAL A 113 -1.44 15.83 -2.80
CA VAL A 113 -0.60 15.85 -1.60
C VAL A 113 0.36 17.01 -1.58
N GLN A 114 0.54 17.61 -0.41
CA GLN A 114 1.67 18.47 -0.09
C GLN A 114 2.68 17.62 0.69
N ARG A 115 3.94 17.65 0.23
CA ARG A 115 5.05 16.92 0.84
C ARG A 115 5.85 17.88 1.72
N TYR A 116 6.12 17.44 2.94
CA TYR A 116 6.97 18.16 3.90
C TYR A 116 8.20 17.29 4.18
N PRO A 117 9.26 17.41 3.36
CA PRO A 117 10.45 16.60 3.51
C PRO A 117 11.24 16.99 4.74
N PHE A 118 11.89 16.01 5.37
CA PHE A 118 12.88 16.20 6.38
C PHE A 118 14.02 15.19 6.23
N THR A 119 15.21 15.66 6.55
CA THR A 119 16.43 14.89 6.38
C THR A 119 16.84 14.27 7.70
N VAL A 120 17.08 12.97 7.69
CA VAL A 120 17.68 12.27 8.82
C VAL A 120 19.21 12.38 8.69
N PRO A 121 19.91 12.90 9.71
CA PRO A 121 21.37 13.02 9.67
C PRO A 121 22.05 11.66 9.47
N GLN A 122 23.10 11.62 8.66
CA GLN A 122 23.88 10.42 8.37
C GLN A 122 25.36 10.65 8.75
N PRO A 123 26.13 9.61 9.06
CA PRO A 123 25.72 8.22 9.22
C PRO A 123 25.09 7.95 10.59
N MET A 124 23.99 7.22 10.61
CA MET A 124 23.43 6.71 11.86
C MET A 124 23.80 5.23 11.99
N PRO A 125 24.54 4.83 13.01
CA PRO A 125 24.79 3.41 13.26
C PRO A 125 23.52 2.71 13.74
N GLY A 126 23.27 1.51 13.21
CA GLY A 126 22.19 0.65 13.67
C GLY A 126 20.80 0.92 13.06
N PHE A 127 19.76 0.62 13.81
CA PHE A 127 18.36 0.68 13.40
C PHE A 127 17.87 2.12 13.35
N GLN A 128 17.86 2.71 12.17
CA GLN A 128 17.77 4.16 11.95
C GLN A 128 16.48 4.80 12.47
N ILE A 129 15.33 4.14 12.23
CA ILE A 129 14.04 4.71 12.61
C ILE A 129 13.95 5.06 14.11
N LEU A 130 14.59 4.27 14.95
CA LEU A 130 14.59 4.52 16.39
C LEU A 130 15.32 5.80 16.78
N ASN A 131 16.24 6.28 15.94
CA ASN A 131 17.05 7.45 16.24
C ASN A 131 16.36 8.76 15.86
N TRP A 132 15.45 8.74 14.87
CA TRP A 132 14.76 9.96 14.45
C TRP A 132 13.34 10.11 14.99
N LEU A 133 12.79 9.08 15.67
CA LEU A 133 11.51 9.18 16.36
C LEU A 133 11.48 10.26 17.44
N ASP A 134 12.63 10.55 18.08
CA ASP A 134 12.76 11.59 19.11
C ASP A 134 12.80 13.01 18.53
N GLY A 135 13.08 13.15 17.25
CA GLY A 135 13.14 14.41 16.53
C GLY A 135 11.81 14.75 15.82
N PRO A 136 11.83 14.82 14.47
CA PRO A 136 10.70 15.31 13.69
C PRO A 136 9.38 14.58 13.95
N VAL A 137 9.40 13.25 14.10
CA VAL A 137 8.18 12.47 14.37
C VAL A 137 7.57 12.86 15.71
N GLY A 138 8.39 13.01 16.75
CA GLY A 138 7.93 13.48 18.05
C GLY A 138 7.32 14.89 17.98
N MET A 139 7.89 15.78 17.21
CA MET A 139 7.35 17.14 17.02
C MET A 139 5.99 17.12 16.31
N LEU A 140 5.83 16.29 15.27
CA LEU A 140 4.54 16.14 14.59
C LEU A 140 3.48 15.60 15.56
N ILE A 141 3.80 14.56 16.32
CA ILE A 141 2.89 13.98 17.31
C ILE A 141 2.46 15.01 18.34
N GLN A 142 3.40 15.78 18.92
CA GLN A 142 3.09 16.86 19.86
C GLN A 142 2.19 17.93 19.24
N SER A 143 2.40 18.24 17.98
CA SER A 143 1.57 19.22 17.26
C SER A 143 0.16 18.70 17.01
N ILE A 144 -0.01 17.44 16.66
CA ILE A 144 -1.31 16.78 16.53
C ILE A 144 -2.04 16.73 17.88
N GLU A 145 -1.33 16.40 18.95
CA GLU A 145 -1.90 16.40 20.33
C GLU A 145 -2.38 17.78 20.77
N SER A 146 -1.59 18.82 20.44
CA SER A 146 -1.94 20.20 20.80
C SER A 146 -3.04 20.78 19.90
N ASN A 147 -3.17 20.30 18.68
CA ASN A 147 -4.19 20.72 17.72
C ASN A 147 -4.70 19.54 16.89
N PRO A 148 -5.72 18.80 17.35
CA PRO A 148 -6.29 17.67 16.61
C PRO A 148 -6.85 18.04 15.23
N GLY A 149 -7.15 19.32 14.97
CA GLY A 149 -7.56 19.86 13.67
C GLY A 149 -6.42 20.31 12.76
N LEU A 150 -5.17 19.96 13.07
CA LEU A 150 -4.01 20.35 12.29
C LEU A 150 -4.14 19.88 10.83
N GLU A 151 -4.04 20.82 9.88
CA GLU A 151 -4.17 20.55 8.44
C GLU A 151 -2.81 20.55 7.72
N ILE A 152 -1.85 21.28 8.23
CA ILE A 152 -0.55 21.54 7.61
C ILE A 152 0.53 21.14 8.61
N ALA A 153 1.59 20.48 8.15
CA ALA A 153 2.72 20.15 9.01
C ALA A 153 3.33 21.45 9.61
N PRO A 154 3.59 21.46 10.93
CA PRO A 154 4.07 22.66 11.62
C PRO A 154 5.55 22.95 11.32
N GLU A 155 6.01 24.15 11.61
CA GLU A 155 7.44 24.43 11.69
C GLU A 155 8.15 23.45 12.66
N PRO A 156 9.36 22.95 12.40
CA PRO A 156 10.29 23.40 11.38
C PRO A 156 10.29 22.58 10.08
N TRP A 157 9.16 21.98 9.74
CA TRP A 157 9.04 21.27 8.47
C TRP A 157 9.33 22.23 7.33
N THR A 158 10.12 21.80 6.39
CA THR A 158 10.46 22.62 5.22
C THR A 158 9.20 22.95 4.41
N ALA A 159 9.26 24.03 3.64
CA ALA A 159 8.15 24.41 2.76
C ALA A 159 7.68 23.22 1.90
N PRO A 160 6.37 23.11 1.63
CA PRO A 160 5.85 22.03 0.82
C PRO A 160 6.51 22.01 -0.56
N VAL A 161 6.93 20.85 -1.02
CA VAL A 161 7.46 20.63 -2.36
C VAL A 161 6.34 20.09 -3.24
N PRO A 162 6.19 20.59 -4.48
CA PRO A 162 5.24 20.04 -5.42
C PRO A 162 5.48 18.55 -5.65
N ASP A 163 4.39 17.83 -5.86
CA ASP A 163 4.46 16.43 -6.22
C ASP A 163 5.18 16.25 -7.56
N GLN A 164 6.22 15.43 -7.57
CA GLN A 164 6.86 15.02 -8.80
C GLN A 164 6.21 13.70 -9.22
N SER A 165 5.31 13.78 -10.18
CA SER A 165 4.57 12.63 -10.69
C SER A 165 5.50 11.52 -11.19
N ALA A 166 5.76 10.52 -10.37
CA ALA A 166 6.33 9.27 -10.81
C ALA A 166 5.19 8.28 -11.05
N ARG A 167 5.00 7.83 -12.28
CA ARG A 167 4.00 6.83 -12.64
C ARG A 167 4.56 5.43 -12.36
N TRP A 168 4.32 4.91 -11.18
CA TRP A 168 4.77 3.56 -10.81
C TRP A 168 3.59 2.60 -10.54
N PHE A 169 2.51 3.09 -10.01
CA PHE A 169 1.28 2.31 -9.92
C PHE A 169 0.56 2.45 -11.26
N GLU A 170 0.85 1.53 -12.18
CA GLU A 170 0.19 1.52 -13.48
C GLU A 170 -1.32 1.32 -13.29
N GLU A 171 -2.09 2.33 -13.68
CA GLU A 171 -3.53 2.16 -13.77
C GLU A 171 -3.87 1.16 -14.89
N PRO A 172 -4.97 0.42 -14.76
CA PRO A 172 -5.46 -0.39 -15.85
C PRO A 172 -5.72 0.48 -17.08
N THR A 173 -5.33 -0.02 -18.24
CA THR A 173 -5.45 0.72 -19.51
C THR A 173 -6.35 -0.03 -20.49
N VAL A 174 -7.01 0.70 -21.40
CA VAL A 174 -7.77 0.08 -22.49
C VAL A 174 -6.88 0.07 -23.73
N ILE A 175 -6.59 -1.13 -24.23
CA ILE A 175 -5.80 -1.37 -25.45
C ILE A 175 -6.67 -2.19 -26.40
N ASP A 176 -6.90 -1.67 -27.60
CA ASP A 176 -7.72 -2.33 -28.66
C ASP A 176 -9.10 -2.83 -28.15
N GLY A 177 -9.72 -2.07 -27.27
CA GLY A 177 -11.03 -2.42 -26.71
C GLY A 177 -11.00 -3.41 -25.54
N VAL A 178 -9.82 -3.83 -25.10
CA VAL A 178 -9.59 -4.72 -23.94
C VAL A 178 -9.06 -3.91 -22.76
N LEU A 179 -9.68 -4.06 -21.59
CA LEU A 179 -9.15 -3.50 -20.35
C LEU A 179 -8.03 -4.41 -19.85
N VAL A 180 -6.83 -3.86 -19.76
CA VAL A 180 -5.63 -4.56 -19.33
C VAL A 180 -5.18 -4.03 -17.97
N GLY A 181 -5.23 -4.87 -16.97
CA GLY A 181 -4.63 -4.69 -15.66
C GLY A 181 -3.56 -5.71 -15.39
N LYS A 182 -3.09 -5.75 -14.14
CA LYS A 182 -2.09 -6.72 -13.68
C LYS A 182 -2.34 -7.15 -12.24
N VAL A 183 -1.80 -8.30 -11.87
CA VAL A 183 -1.71 -8.75 -10.48
C VAL A 183 -0.68 -7.86 -9.76
N VAL A 184 -1.07 -7.27 -8.63
CA VAL A 184 -0.22 -6.36 -7.83
C VAL A 184 0.15 -6.93 -6.47
N TYR A 185 -0.59 -7.92 -5.97
CA TYR A 185 -0.37 -8.48 -4.64
C TYR A 185 -0.90 -9.92 -4.55
N ALA A 186 -0.27 -10.73 -3.71
CA ALA A 186 -0.79 -12.03 -3.30
C ALA A 186 -0.90 -12.05 -1.77
N ASP A 187 -2.08 -12.35 -1.24
CA ASP A 187 -2.30 -12.36 0.19
C ASP A 187 -1.82 -13.69 0.85
N HIS A 188 -1.91 -13.74 2.18
CA HIS A 188 -1.51 -14.92 2.95
C HIS A 188 -2.29 -16.20 2.59
N TYR A 189 -3.54 -16.05 2.15
CA TYR A 189 -4.38 -17.17 1.70
C TYR A 189 -4.06 -17.61 0.27
N GLY A 190 -3.17 -16.89 -0.42
CA GLY A 190 -2.82 -17.11 -1.81
C GLY A 190 -3.79 -16.54 -2.82
N ASN A 191 -4.69 -15.67 -2.39
CA ASN A 191 -5.53 -14.93 -3.32
C ASN A 191 -4.69 -13.87 -4.02
N LEU A 192 -4.99 -13.64 -5.30
CA LEU A 192 -4.30 -12.66 -6.13
C LEU A 192 -5.16 -11.41 -6.26
N HIS A 193 -4.55 -10.25 -6.06
CA HIS A 193 -5.23 -8.96 -6.16
C HIS A 193 -4.73 -8.21 -7.37
N SER A 194 -5.65 -7.71 -8.18
CA SER A 194 -5.31 -6.90 -9.36
C SER A 194 -5.32 -5.41 -9.04
N ASN A 195 -4.81 -4.59 -9.97
CA ASN A 195 -4.95 -3.13 -9.92
C ASN A 195 -6.30 -2.64 -10.50
N ILE A 196 -7.21 -3.54 -10.88
CA ILE A 196 -8.52 -3.20 -11.44
C ILE A 196 -9.50 -2.98 -10.30
N THR A 197 -10.00 -1.76 -10.14
CA THR A 197 -11.04 -1.46 -9.15
C THR A 197 -12.43 -1.74 -9.71
N ARG A 198 -13.43 -1.88 -8.81
CA ARG A 198 -14.84 -1.99 -9.20
C ARG A 198 -15.24 -0.82 -10.11
N GLN A 199 -14.88 0.40 -9.73
CA GLN A 199 -15.24 1.59 -10.50
C GLN A 199 -14.70 1.55 -11.92
N VAL A 200 -13.43 1.19 -12.10
CA VAL A 200 -12.80 1.08 -13.43
C VAL A 200 -13.48 0.01 -14.27
N LEU A 201 -13.79 -1.14 -13.65
CA LEU A 201 -14.46 -2.23 -14.35
C LEU A 201 -15.90 -1.86 -14.75
N ASP A 202 -16.67 -1.26 -13.86
CA ASP A 202 -18.06 -0.84 -14.14
C ASP A 202 -18.09 0.20 -15.25
N GLN A 203 -17.18 1.17 -15.25
CA GLN A 203 -17.04 2.16 -16.33
C GLN A 203 -16.66 1.51 -17.66
N PHE A 204 -15.72 0.55 -17.64
CA PHE A 204 -15.33 -0.17 -18.84
C PHE A 204 -16.47 -1.04 -19.37
N ALA A 205 -17.11 -1.82 -18.51
CA ALA A 205 -18.21 -2.71 -18.91
C ALA A 205 -19.40 -1.94 -19.48
N ASN A 206 -19.72 -0.78 -18.93
CA ASN A 206 -20.82 0.10 -19.33
C ASN A 206 -22.14 -0.68 -19.55
N GLY A 207 -22.46 -1.61 -18.65
CA GLY A 207 -23.65 -2.47 -18.71
C GLY A 207 -23.54 -3.70 -19.64
N ASN A 208 -22.45 -3.87 -20.38
CA ASN A 208 -22.21 -5.05 -21.19
C ASN A 208 -21.73 -6.22 -20.33
N ALA A 209 -22.01 -7.45 -20.76
CA ALA A 209 -21.38 -8.62 -20.23
C ALA A 209 -19.86 -8.61 -20.53
N ILE A 210 -19.08 -9.24 -19.68
CA ILE A 210 -17.62 -9.24 -19.78
C ILE A 210 -17.04 -10.65 -19.71
N HIS A 211 -15.88 -10.83 -20.35
CA HIS A 211 -14.99 -11.96 -20.13
C HIS A 211 -13.73 -11.48 -19.43
N ILE A 212 -13.35 -12.16 -18.35
CA ILE A 212 -12.10 -11.92 -17.64
C ILE A 212 -11.13 -13.05 -18.03
N LEU A 213 -10.03 -12.68 -18.65
CA LEU A 213 -9.01 -13.58 -19.19
C LEU A 213 -7.79 -13.56 -18.27
N LEU A 214 -7.49 -14.69 -17.69
CA LEU A 214 -6.35 -14.89 -16.81
C LEU A 214 -5.30 -15.70 -17.55
N LYS A 215 -4.24 -15.04 -18.01
CA LYS A 215 -3.18 -15.70 -18.78
C LYS A 215 -1.91 -15.80 -17.94
N SER A 216 -1.49 -17.03 -17.66
CA SER A 216 -0.18 -17.29 -17.07
C SER A 216 0.74 -18.00 -18.07
N VAL A 217 2.04 -17.91 -17.82
CA VAL A 217 3.07 -18.64 -18.59
C VAL A 217 2.92 -20.17 -18.45
N ARG A 218 2.19 -20.65 -17.44
CA ARG A 218 2.12 -22.05 -17.05
C ARG A 218 0.75 -22.72 -17.24
N SER A 219 -0.28 -21.95 -17.54
CA SER A 219 -1.63 -22.50 -17.70
C SER A 219 -2.29 -22.04 -18.98
N ASN A 220 -3.24 -22.84 -19.44
CA ASN A 220 -4.19 -22.42 -20.46
C ASN A 220 -4.95 -21.18 -20.00
N GLU A 221 -5.44 -20.38 -20.92
CA GLU A 221 -6.25 -19.22 -20.65
C GLU A 221 -7.51 -19.61 -19.87
N ASN A 222 -7.63 -19.12 -18.63
CA ASN A 222 -8.85 -19.28 -17.85
C ASN A 222 -9.79 -18.13 -18.18
N LYS A 223 -10.98 -18.44 -18.67
CA LYS A 223 -12.01 -17.49 -19.02
C LYS A 223 -13.12 -17.52 -17.97
N VAL A 224 -13.40 -16.38 -17.36
CA VAL A 224 -14.43 -16.21 -16.33
C VAL A 224 -15.38 -15.09 -16.71
N GLU A 225 -16.67 -15.32 -16.55
CA GLU A 225 -17.73 -14.41 -16.97
C GLU A 225 -18.44 -13.73 -15.79
N LYS A 226 -18.17 -14.18 -14.57
CA LYS A 226 -18.92 -13.74 -13.40
C LYS A 226 -18.04 -13.30 -12.25
N ILE A 227 -18.36 -12.16 -11.68
CA ILE A 227 -17.83 -11.70 -10.40
C ILE A 227 -18.86 -12.04 -9.32
N HIS A 228 -18.40 -12.69 -8.27
CA HIS A 228 -19.23 -13.20 -7.19
C HIS A 228 -19.22 -12.25 -5.98
N GLY A 229 -20.23 -12.35 -5.12
CA GLY A 229 -20.32 -11.56 -3.89
C GLY A 229 -19.55 -12.17 -2.71
N HIS A 230 -19.21 -13.47 -2.78
CA HIS A 230 -18.53 -14.20 -1.69
C HIS A 230 -17.86 -15.46 -2.22
N TYR A 231 -16.91 -16.02 -1.45
CA TYR A 231 -16.12 -17.20 -1.83
C TYR A 231 -16.95 -18.49 -2.01
N HIS A 232 -18.02 -18.65 -1.24
CA HIS A 232 -18.89 -19.84 -1.28
C HIS A 232 -19.92 -19.80 -2.42
N ALA A 233 -19.75 -18.92 -3.40
CA ALA A 233 -20.64 -18.88 -4.57
C ALA A 233 -20.31 -19.95 -5.62
N VAL A 234 -19.21 -20.66 -5.45
CA VAL A 234 -18.69 -21.73 -6.31
C VAL A 234 -18.36 -22.96 -5.46
N GLN A 235 -18.05 -24.08 -6.10
CA GLN A 235 -17.61 -25.30 -5.40
C GLN A 235 -16.15 -25.16 -4.94
N ASP A 236 -15.73 -26.06 -4.02
CA ASP A 236 -14.34 -26.11 -3.58
C ASP A 236 -13.40 -26.36 -4.78
N ASN A 237 -12.27 -25.68 -4.78
CA ASN A 237 -11.27 -25.61 -5.83
C ASN A 237 -11.70 -24.91 -7.13
N ASP A 238 -12.93 -24.40 -7.22
CA ASP A 238 -13.32 -23.59 -8.36
C ASP A 238 -12.77 -22.18 -8.28
N LEU A 239 -12.52 -21.60 -9.46
CA LEU A 239 -12.08 -20.22 -9.62
C LEU A 239 -13.22 -19.25 -9.27
N VAL A 240 -12.95 -18.35 -8.36
CA VAL A 240 -13.88 -17.31 -7.94
C VAL A 240 -13.27 -15.92 -8.07
N LEU A 241 -14.00 -15.04 -8.71
CA LEU A 241 -13.64 -13.62 -8.80
C LEU A 241 -14.58 -12.82 -7.91
N LEU A 242 -14.04 -11.92 -7.13
CA LEU A 242 -14.78 -11.04 -6.23
C LEU A 242 -14.03 -9.73 -6.01
N TYR A 243 -14.65 -8.77 -5.32
CA TYR A 243 -13.93 -7.57 -4.88
C TYR A 243 -13.51 -7.70 -3.44
N ASN A 244 -12.25 -7.39 -3.16
CA ASN A 244 -11.75 -7.32 -1.78
C ASN A 244 -12.27 -6.07 -1.06
N ALA A 245 -11.94 -5.92 0.22
CA ALA A 245 -12.35 -4.80 1.06
C ALA A 245 -11.86 -3.43 0.53
N GLY A 246 -10.74 -3.41 -0.20
CA GLY A 246 -10.21 -2.20 -0.87
C GLY A 246 -10.87 -1.89 -2.21
N GLY A 247 -11.87 -2.69 -2.65
CA GLY A 247 -12.57 -2.51 -3.91
C GLY A 247 -11.82 -3.00 -5.15
N TYR A 248 -10.73 -3.75 -4.99
CA TYR A 248 -9.95 -4.32 -6.10
C TYR A 248 -10.46 -5.71 -6.49
N LEU A 249 -10.44 -6.00 -7.78
CA LEU A 249 -10.75 -7.32 -8.31
C LEU A 249 -9.72 -8.33 -7.77
N GLN A 250 -10.23 -9.33 -7.08
CA GLN A 250 -9.49 -10.43 -6.47
C GLN A 250 -9.78 -11.73 -7.22
N ILE A 251 -8.75 -12.51 -7.42
CA ILE A 251 -8.74 -13.82 -8.07
C ILE A 251 -8.41 -14.84 -7.00
N ALA A 252 -9.34 -15.75 -6.71
CA ALA A 252 -9.20 -16.76 -5.68
C ALA A 252 -9.60 -18.15 -6.18
N LEU A 253 -9.20 -19.17 -5.45
CA LEU A 253 -9.79 -20.51 -5.53
C LEU A 253 -10.56 -20.76 -4.23
N ALA A 254 -11.77 -21.28 -4.36
CA ALA A 254 -12.56 -21.63 -3.19
C ALA A 254 -11.86 -22.74 -2.40
N GLN A 255 -11.56 -22.47 -1.12
CA GLN A 255 -10.84 -23.38 -0.21
C GLN A 255 -9.43 -23.78 -0.64
N ASP A 256 -8.78 -23.06 -1.58
CA ASP A 256 -7.44 -23.40 -2.06
C ASP A 256 -6.59 -22.15 -2.40
N HIS A 257 -5.34 -22.36 -2.79
CA HIS A 257 -4.29 -21.38 -2.92
C HIS A 257 -4.09 -20.97 -4.40
N ALA A 258 -4.79 -19.92 -4.86
CA ALA A 258 -4.78 -19.47 -6.25
C ALA A 258 -3.36 -19.15 -6.78
N TYR A 259 -2.52 -18.47 -5.99
CA TYR A 259 -1.13 -18.16 -6.35
C TYR A 259 -0.31 -19.39 -6.74
N ASN A 260 -0.51 -20.52 -6.03
CA ASN A 260 0.24 -21.74 -6.30
C ASN A 260 -0.32 -22.51 -7.49
N LEU A 261 -1.65 -22.60 -7.59
CA LEU A 261 -2.32 -23.50 -8.53
C LEU A 261 -2.61 -22.87 -9.89
N LEU A 262 -2.97 -21.59 -9.94
CA LEU A 262 -3.23 -20.93 -11.22
C LEU A 262 -1.95 -20.57 -11.99
N GLY A 263 -0.79 -20.61 -11.34
CA GLY A 263 0.48 -20.24 -11.96
C GLY A 263 0.61 -18.75 -12.27
N LEU A 264 -0.32 -17.92 -11.78
CA LEU A 264 -0.26 -16.46 -11.88
C LEU A 264 0.69 -15.89 -10.83
N ARG A 265 1.36 -14.80 -11.20
CA ARG A 265 2.34 -14.11 -10.35
C ARG A 265 2.06 -12.61 -10.34
N VAL A 266 2.63 -11.90 -9.37
CA VAL A 266 2.68 -10.44 -9.37
C VAL A 266 3.29 -9.98 -10.70
N ASN A 267 2.66 -8.97 -11.31
CA ASN A 267 2.90 -8.42 -12.65
C ASN A 267 2.32 -9.24 -13.82
N ASP A 268 1.70 -10.40 -13.62
CA ASP A 268 0.96 -11.07 -14.69
C ASP A 268 -0.29 -10.26 -15.08
N ARG A 269 -0.65 -10.33 -16.36
CA ARG A 269 -1.75 -9.55 -16.92
C ARG A 269 -3.11 -10.14 -16.55
N VAL A 270 -4.05 -9.25 -16.25
CA VAL A 270 -5.47 -9.52 -16.13
C VAL A 270 -6.16 -8.75 -17.25
N MET A 271 -6.77 -9.44 -18.19
CA MET A 271 -7.41 -8.83 -19.36
C MET A 271 -8.93 -9.00 -19.27
N ILE A 272 -9.67 -7.97 -19.65
CA ILE A 272 -11.13 -8.00 -19.61
C ILE A 272 -11.68 -7.50 -20.94
N GLU A 273 -12.52 -8.31 -21.56
CA GLU A 273 -13.19 -8.02 -22.82
C GLU A 273 -14.68 -7.82 -22.59
N ARG A 274 -15.30 -6.95 -23.38
CA ARG A 274 -16.74 -6.86 -23.46
C ARG A 274 -17.27 -7.93 -24.42
N ILE A 275 -18.35 -8.58 -24.00
CA ILE A 275 -19.11 -9.50 -24.89
C ILE A 275 -20.07 -8.62 -25.68
N GLY A 276 -19.86 -8.56 -26.98
CA GLY A 276 -20.68 -7.81 -27.92
C GLY A 276 -22.05 -8.44 -28.13
#